data_4e5c350d21ae0218614b0a46d23d7553
#
_entry.id   4e5c350d21ae0218614b0a46d23d7553
#
_cell.length_a   1.000
_cell.length_b   1.000
_cell.length_c   1.000
_cell.angle_alpha   90.00
_cell.angle_beta   90.00
_cell.angle_gamma   90.00
#
_symmetry.space_group_name_H-M   'P 1'
#
loop_
_entity.id
_entity.type
_entity.pdbx_description
1 polymer ?
#
loop_
_entity_poly.entity_id
_entity_poly.type
_entity_poly.pdbx_seq_one_letter_code
_entity_poly.pdbx_strand_id
1 'polypeptide(L)'
;RAVMSGDADVVSAFSSDGRIARYGLTILADPKQALPPYDAMLLVSPAHAHDPRFLAALRPLIGAIPLPLMQRANLMVDRDQDKQTPAQAAAWLDRQLTRRSKLQ
;
A
#
# COMPACT_ATOMS: atom_id res chain seq x y z
N ARG A 1 -6.70 13.58 11.23
CA ARG A 1 -7.43 13.95 12.48
C ARG A 1 -8.62 14.86 12.16
N ALA A 2 -8.49 15.86 11.29
CA ALA A 2 -9.55 16.84 11.00
C ALA A 2 -10.92 16.21 10.62
N VAL A 3 -10.94 15.13 9.82
CA VAL A 3 -12.20 14.43 9.49
C VAL A 3 -12.84 13.76 10.72
N MET A 4 -12.01 13.27 11.65
CA MET A 4 -12.52 12.59 12.85
C MET A 4 -13.03 13.57 13.91
N SER A 5 -12.50 14.79 13.93
CA SER A 5 -12.96 15.88 14.82
C SER A 5 -14.14 16.67 14.25
N GLY A 6 -14.48 16.46 12.97
CA GLY A 6 -15.52 17.24 12.28
C GLY A 6 -15.06 18.60 11.75
N ASP A 7 -13.72 18.86 11.78
CA ASP A 7 -13.15 20.10 11.26
C ASP A 7 -13.06 20.10 9.72
N ALA A 8 -13.21 18.94 9.10
CA ALA A 8 -13.23 18.78 7.66
C ALA A 8 -14.11 17.58 7.27
N ASP A 9 -14.91 17.73 6.22
CA ASP A 9 -15.76 16.67 5.67
C ASP A 9 -14.99 15.77 4.69
N VAL A 10 -14.00 16.31 4.00
CA VAL A 10 -13.19 15.63 2.97
C VAL A 10 -11.71 16.03 3.09
N VAL A 11 -10.83 15.07 2.88
CA VAL A 11 -9.38 15.30 2.84
C VAL A 11 -8.74 14.49 1.71
N SER A 12 -7.64 14.97 1.18
CA SER A 12 -6.80 14.18 0.28
C SER A 12 -5.90 13.23 1.09
N ALA A 13 -5.75 11.99 0.62
CA ALA A 13 -4.89 10.99 1.23
C ALA A 13 -4.43 9.99 0.18
N PHE A 14 -3.38 9.21 0.49
CA PHE A 14 -3.03 8.05 -0.31
C PHE A 14 -4.00 6.90 0.00
N SER A 15 -4.47 6.19 -1.01
CA SER A 15 -5.41 5.07 -0.84
C SER A 15 -4.84 3.94 0.04
N SER A 16 -3.51 3.82 0.14
CA SER A 16 -2.80 2.86 0.98
C SER A 16 -2.62 3.31 2.44
N ASP A 17 -3.09 4.50 2.84
CA ASP A 17 -2.98 4.98 4.22
C ASP A 17 -3.78 4.07 5.17
N GLY A 18 -3.09 3.53 6.17
CA GLY A 18 -3.69 2.62 7.16
C GLY A 18 -4.80 3.27 8.01
N ARG A 19 -4.79 4.59 8.14
CA ARG A 19 -5.82 5.34 8.88
C ARG A 19 -7.18 5.29 8.20
N ILE A 20 -7.23 5.04 6.88
CA ILE A 20 -8.49 4.83 6.16
C ILE A 20 -9.24 3.63 6.77
N ALA A 21 -8.57 2.49 6.89
CA ALA A 21 -9.15 1.30 7.50
C ALA A 21 -9.43 1.48 9.01
N ARG A 22 -8.50 2.15 9.74
CA ARG A 22 -8.64 2.37 11.18
C ARG A 22 -9.88 3.20 11.54
N TYR A 23 -10.17 4.22 10.75
CA TYR A 23 -11.25 5.16 11.03
C TYR A 23 -12.52 4.91 10.21
N GLY A 24 -12.54 3.84 9.41
CA GLY A 24 -13.69 3.52 8.56
C GLY A 24 -13.98 4.60 7.51
N LEU A 25 -12.94 5.26 7.01
CA LEU A 25 -13.11 6.33 6.02
C LEU A 25 -13.48 5.75 4.66
N THR A 26 -14.33 6.47 3.92
CA THR A 26 -14.75 6.09 2.57
C THR A 26 -13.84 6.75 1.54
N ILE A 27 -13.28 5.96 0.63
CA ILE A 27 -12.56 6.47 -0.53
C ILE A 27 -13.58 6.82 -1.60
N LEU A 28 -13.58 8.08 -2.03
CA LEU A 28 -14.45 8.55 -3.10
C LEU A 28 -13.85 8.18 -4.46
N ALA A 29 -14.69 7.77 -5.40
CA ALA A 29 -14.27 7.56 -6.78
C ALA A 29 -14.03 8.90 -7.47
N ASP A 30 -13.06 8.93 -8.36
CA ASP A 30 -12.77 10.07 -9.24
C ASP A 30 -13.05 9.72 -10.71
N PRO A 31 -14.34 9.69 -11.13
CA PRO A 31 -14.72 9.29 -12.49
C PRO A 31 -14.28 10.29 -13.55
N LYS A 32 -13.95 11.52 -13.15
CA LYS A 32 -13.48 12.55 -14.06
C LYS A 32 -11.96 12.63 -14.14
N GLN A 33 -11.25 11.79 -13.38
CA GLN A 33 -9.79 11.81 -13.30
C GLN A 33 -9.22 13.22 -13.03
N ALA A 34 -9.87 13.94 -12.11
CA ALA A 34 -9.46 15.27 -11.70
C ALA A 34 -8.14 15.25 -10.90
N LEU A 35 -7.87 14.11 -10.23
CA LEU A 35 -6.61 13.86 -9.55
C LEU A 35 -5.69 13.02 -10.44
N PRO A 36 -4.42 13.39 -10.60
CA PRO A 36 -3.48 12.57 -11.36
C PRO A 36 -3.30 11.21 -10.68
N PRO A 37 -3.12 10.12 -11.46
CA PRO A 37 -2.82 8.81 -10.89
C PRO A 37 -1.51 8.87 -10.11
N TYR A 38 -1.49 8.24 -8.93
CA TYR A 38 -0.32 8.19 -8.06
C TYR A 38 -0.04 6.74 -7.65
N ASP A 39 0.29 5.94 -8.66
CA ASP A 39 0.57 4.52 -8.47
C ASP A 39 2.00 4.28 -7.99
N ALA A 40 2.18 3.31 -7.09
CA ALA A 40 3.50 2.82 -6.73
C ALA A 40 4.13 2.09 -7.92
N MET A 41 5.36 2.44 -8.26
CA MET A 41 6.08 1.83 -9.38
C MET A 41 7.47 1.35 -8.95
N LEU A 42 7.95 0.29 -9.60
CA LEU A 42 9.31 -0.18 -9.43
C LEU A 42 10.22 0.53 -10.45
N LEU A 43 11.19 1.27 -9.95
CA LEU A 43 12.21 1.90 -10.79
C LEU A 43 13.46 1.01 -10.82
N VAL A 44 13.89 0.67 -12.02
CA VAL A 44 15.09 -0.14 -12.27
C VAL A 44 16.20 0.76 -12.83
N SER A 45 17.39 0.64 -12.28
CA SER A 45 18.54 1.40 -12.78
C SER A 45 18.89 1.00 -14.22
N PRO A 46 19.48 1.90 -15.03
CA PRO A 46 19.89 1.58 -16.40
C PRO A 46 20.81 0.36 -16.50
N ALA A 47 21.64 0.11 -15.48
CA ALA A 47 22.54 -1.04 -15.42
C ALA A 47 21.82 -2.40 -15.44
N HIS A 48 20.57 -2.45 -14.93
CA HIS A 48 19.77 -3.67 -14.84
C HIS A 48 18.52 -3.65 -15.71
N ALA A 49 18.25 -2.53 -16.42
CA ALA A 49 17.04 -2.36 -17.22
C ALA A 49 16.92 -3.38 -18.37
N HIS A 50 18.05 -3.93 -18.82
CA HIS A 50 18.12 -4.93 -19.88
C HIS A 50 18.54 -6.32 -19.40
N ASP A 51 18.60 -6.56 -18.08
CA ASP A 51 18.85 -7.88 -17.51
C ASP A 51 17.55 -8.68 -17.38
N PRO A 52 17.30 -9.68 -18.25
CA PRO A 52 16.03 -10.42 -18.23
C PRO A 52 15.87 -11.27 -16.98
N ARG A 53 16.94 -11.72 -16.33
CA ARG A 53 16.89 -12.50 -15.10
C ARG A 53 16.47 -11.62 -13.94
N PHE A 54 17.05 -10.43 -13.85
CA PHE A 54 16.70 -9.43 -12.84
C PHE A 54 15.24 -8.99 -12.98
N LEU A 55 14.81 -8.63 -14.19
CA LEU A 55 13.43 -8.23 -14.46
C LEU A 55 12.42 -9.36 -14.19
N ALA A 56 12.76 -10.61 -14.52
CA ALA A 56 11.90 -11.76 -14.24
C ALA A 56 11.72 -11.99 -12.72
N ALA A 57 12.75 -11.74 -11.92
CA ALA A 57 12.67 -11.84 -10.46
C ALA A 57 11.76 -10.77 -9.84
N LEU A 58 11.65 -9.58 -10.46
CA LEU A 58 10.81 -8.48 -9.96
C LEU A 58 9.34 -8.58 -10.40
N ARG A 59 9.06 -9.19 -11.57
CA ARG A 59 7.70 -9.30 -12.11
C ARG A 59 6.64 -9.82 -11.12
N PRO A 60 6.91 -10.85 -10.30
CA PRO A 60 5.94 -11.36 -9.34
C PRO A 60 5.54 -10.34 -8.25
N LEU A 61 6.31 -9.27 -8.07
CA LEU A 61 6.00 -8.22 -7.10
C LEU A 61 4.99 -7.20 -7.61
N ILE A 62 4.85 -7.08 -8.95
CA ILE A 62 3.97 -6.10 -9.57
C ILE A 62 2.51 -6.52 -9.36
N GLY A 63 1.73 -5.67 -8.70
CA GLY A 63 0.32 -5.94 -8.39
C GLY A 63 0.09 -7.06 -7.36
N ALA A 64 1.16 -7.58 -6.73
CA ALA A 64 1.06 -8.71 -5.80
C ALA A 64 0.38 -8.33 -4.47
N ILE A 65 0.42 -7.07 -4.08
CA ILE A 65 -0.05 -6.60 -2.77
C ILE A 65 -1.44 -5.97 -2.91
N PRO A 66 -2.52 -6.62 -2.45
CA PRO A 66 -3.84 -6.02 -2.42
C PRO A 66 -3.87 -4.79 -1.51
N LEU A 67 -4.61 -3.78 -1.93
CA LEU A 67 -4.75 -2.51 -1.19
C LEU A 67 -5.09 -2.70 0.30
N PRO A 68 -6.05 -3.55 0.71
CA PRO A 68 -6.34 -3.75 2.13
C PRO A 68 -5.16 -4.31 2.94
N LEU A 69 -4.32 -5.16 2.33
CA LEU A 69 -3.13 -5.67 3.00
C LEU A 69 -2.07 -4.56 3.17
N MET A 70 -1.91 -3.70 2.16
CA MET A 70 -1.01 -2.57 2.25
C MET A 70 -1.45 -1.56 3.31
N GLN A 71 -2.74 -1.23 3.37
CA GLN A 71 -3.30 -0.38 4.43
C GLN A 71 -3.01 -0.93 5.82
N ARG A 72 -3.17 -2.25 6.02
CA ARG A 72 -2.86 -2.89 7.30
C ARG A 72 -1.37 -2.85 7.63
N ALA A 73 -0.49 -3.11 6.66
CA ALA A 73 0.95 -3.02 6.86
C ALA A 73 1.38 -1.61 7.23
N ASN A 74 0.87 -0.60 6.53
CA ASN A 74 1.14 0.80 6.85
C ASN A 74 0.61 1.18 8.25
N LEU A 75 -0.60 0.72 8.61
CA LEU A 75 -1.13 0.97 9.94
C LEU A 75 -0.25 0.37 11.05
N MET A 76 0.37 -0.79 10.84
CA MET A 76 1.28 -1.40 11.81
C MET A 76 2.49 -0.50 12.13
N VAL A 77 2.93 0.30 11.16
CA VAL A 77 4.04 1.23 11.31
C VAL A 77 3.59 2.59 11.85
N ASP A 78 2.41 3.08 11.41
CA ASP A 78 1.97 4.46 11.64
C ASP A 78 1.08 4.63 12.88
N ARG A 79 0.57 3.53 13.47
CA ARG A 79 -0.28 3.59 14.66
C ARG A 79 0.43 4.19 15.87
N ASP A 80 -0.34 4.80 16.77
CA ASP A 80 0.22 5.51 17.92
C ASP A 80 0.78 4.57 18.99
N GLN A 81 0.18 3.38 19.15
CA GLN A 81 0.59 2.38 20.15
C GLN A 81 1.02 1.08 19.44
N ASP A 82 1.90 0.31 20.07
CA ASP A 82 2.42 -0.96 19.58
C ASP A 82 2.97 -0.87 18.15
N LYS A 83 3.65 0.23 17.84
CA LYS A 83 4.29 0.44 16.55
C LYS A 83 5.23 -0.70 16.20
N GLN A 84 5.14 -1.14 14.96
CA GLN A 84 6.07 -2.08 14.39
C GLN A 84 7.08 -1.36 13.50
N THR A 85 8.25 -1.96 13.34
CA THR A 85 9.22 -1.47 12.37
C THR A 85 8.75 -1.77 10.94
N PRO A 86 9.19 -0.99 9.93
CA PRO A 86 8.91 -1.31 8.53
C PRO A 86 9.32 -2.74 8.14
N ALA A 87 10.44 -3.25 8.69
CA ALA A 87 10.90 -4.61 8.46
C ALA A 87 9.93 -5.67 9.02
N GLN A 88 9.36 -5.44 10.20
CA GLN A 88 8.35 -6.32 10.80
C GLN A 88 7.05 -6.32 10.00
N ALA A 89 6.61 -5.15 9.54
CA ALA A 89 5.42 -5.02 8.69
C ALA A 89 5.63 -5.70 7.33
N ALA A 90 6.81 -5.54 6.71
CA ALA A 90 7.18 -6.22 5.47
C ALA A 90 7.20 -7.74 5.63
N ALA A 91 7.79 -8.27 6.69
CA ALA A 91 7.79 -9.70 6.98
C ALA A 91 6.37 -10.25 7.25
N TRP A 92 5.51 -9.46 7.88
CA TRP A 92 4.10 -9.82 8.02
C TRP A 92 3.41 -9.90 6.66
N LEU A 93 3.61 -8.90 5.80
CA LEU A 93 3.02 -8.81 4.47
C LEU A 93 3.44 -10.01 3.60
N ASP A 94 4.72 -10.37 3.59
CA ASP A 94 5.25 -11.53 2.88
C ASP A 94 4.55 -12.83 3.30
N ARG A 95 4.37 -13.04 4.62
CA ARG A 95 3.62 -14.21 5.12
C ARG A 95 2.17 -14.24 4.64
N GLN A 96 1.50 -13.08 4.52
CA GLN A 96 0.13 -13.02 4.01
C GLN A 96 0.07 -13.39 2.52
N LEU A 97 1.01 -12.92 1.72
CA LEU A 97 1.09 -13.22 0.28
C LEU A 97 1.39 -14.71 0.04
N THR A 98 2.34 -15.26 0.76
CA THR A 98 2.69 -16.70 0.69
C THR A 98 1.51 -17.61 1.04
N ARG A 99 0.72 -17.27 2.05
CA ARG A 99 -0.50 -18.03 2.42
C ARG A 99 -1.56 -17.98 1.32
N ARG A 100 -1.75 -16.85 0.68
CA ARG A 100 -2.73 -16.70 -0.41
C ARG A 100 -2.34 -17.52 -1.64
N SER A 101 -1.06 -17.52 -2.00
CA SER A 101 -0.55 -18.32 -3.13
C SER A 101 -0.74 -19.83 -2.96
N LYS A 102 -0.79 -20.34 -1.72
CA LYS A 102 -1.01 -21.76 -1.43
C LYS A 102 -2.48 -22.20 -1.44
N LEU A 103 -3.40 -21.24 -1.50
CA LEU A 103 -4.85 -21.49 -1.48
C LEU A 103 -5.51 -21.36 -2.86
N GLN A 104 -4.73 -21.00 -3.89
CA GLN A 104 -5.11 -20.95 -5.30
C GLN A 104 -4.52 -22.15 -6.06
#